data_8dddabb7da0d0d2efa015c821342e2ec
#
_entry.id   8dddabb7da0d0d2efa015c821342e2ec
#
_cell.length_a   1.000
_cell.length_b   1.000
_cell.length_c   1.000
_cell.angle_alpha   90.00
_cell.angle_beta   90.00
_cell.angle_gamma   90.00
#
_symmetry.space_group_name_H-M   'P 1'
#
loop_
_entity.id
_entity.type
_entity.pdbx_description
1 polymer ?
#
loop_
_entity_poly.entity_id
_entity_poly.type
_entity_poly.pdbx_seq_one_letter_code
_entity_poly.pdbx_strand_id
1 'polypeptide(L)'
;MTTIRLSNDLRPLGKSEILVSPIAWGMWRLAGEVAPVHAMIEAALSAGINFFDTADIYGCDVPAGFGSAEELFGRALAEDRSLRAKMVIATKAGIRPGIPYNSSATYLADALDASLTRIGVEQVDLYQIHRRDFLTHPHEVAETLTRMIDAGKIRSIGVSNYSVHEFDALQAFLGQPIVSTQPEFSPLRTAPLFDGTLDHAMRRDVAVMAWSPLGGGRLAQGNHPAAKLLAEHGARYDVDAATATLAWIMAHPARIIPIVGSQNAARIAASADAYKVEWTRAEWYGVLQAGMGENLP
;
A
#
# COMPACT_ATOMS: atom_id res chain seq x y z
N MET A 1 21.60 5.95 -23.53
CA MET A 1 21.36 5.33 -22.19
C MET A 1 19.99 4.69 -22.22
N THR A 2 19.84 3.48 -21.65
CA THR A 2 18.53 2.81 -21.64
C THR A 2 17.61 3.54 -20.66
N THR A 3 16.45 3.94 -21.17
CA THR A 3 15.42 4.65 -20.39
C THR A 3 14.47 3.63 -19.76
N ILE A 4 14.14 3.81 -18.49
CA ILE A 4 13.13 3.02 -17.76
C ILE A 4 11.77 3.66 -18.00
N ARG A 5 10.86 2.90 -18.61
CA ARG A 5 9.47 3.30 -18.88
C ARG A 5 8.53 2.55 -17.98
N LEU A 6 7.47 3.23 -17.55
CA LEU A 6 6.45 2.67 -16.69
C LEU A 6 5.25 2.19 -17.52
N SER A 7 4.61 1.11 -17.09
CA SER A 7 3.34 0.63 -17.66
C SER A 7 2.21 0.90 -16.66
N ASN A 8 1.04 1.25 -17.19
CA ASN A 8 -0.21 1.38 -16.44
C ASN A 8 -1.08 0.11 -16.51
N ASP A 9 -0.58 -0.97 -17.13
CA ASP A 9 -1.30 -2.22 -17.24
C ASP A 9 -1.58 -2.82 -15.87
N LEU A 10 -2.78 -3.38 -15.70
CA LEU A 10 -3.10 -4.20 -14.54
C LEU A 10 -2.16 -5.41 -14.49
N ARG A 11 -1.78 -5.80 -13.29
CA ARG A 11 -0.86 -6.91 -13.07
C ARG A 11 -1.29 -7.78 -11.90
N PRO A 12 -0.92 -9.06 -11.87
CA PRO A 12 -1.17 -9.91 -10.72
C PRO A 12 -0.58 -9.33 -9.43
N LEU A 13 -1.33 -9.45 -8.35
CA LEU A 13 -0.85 -9.15 -6.99
C LEU A 13 -0.01 -10.34 -6.50
N GLY A 14 1.31 -10.28 -6.73
CA GLY A 14 2.21 -11.39 -6.47
C GLY A 14 1.72 -12.67 -7.17
N LYS A 15 1.80 -13.79 -6.48
CA LYS A 15 1.35 -15.11 -6.96
C LYS A 15 -0.17 -15.33 -6.85
N SER A 16 -0.97 -14.31 -7.11
CA SER A 16 -2.43 -14.44 -7.14
C SER A 16 -2.99 -14.11 -8.51
N GLU A 17 -4.26 -14.46 -8.74
CA GLU A 17 -5.02 -14.08 -9.93
C GLU A 17 -5.67 -12.69 -9.80
N ILE A 18 -5.45 -11.99 -8.69
CA ILE A 18 -6.03 -10.69 -8.43
C ILE A 18 -5.24 -9.64 -9.22
N LEU A 19 -5.92 -8.96 -10.15
CA LEU A 19 -5.31 -7.94 -10.98
C LEU A 19 -5.42 -6.56 -10.32
N VAL A 20 -4.28 -5.91 -10.09
CA VAL A 20 -4.18 -4.60 -9.45
C VAL A 20 -3.50 -3.57 -10.35
N SER A 21 -3.90 -2.32 -10.18
CA SER A 21 -3.20 -1.17 -10.76
C SER A 21 -1.80 -1.02 -10.15
N PRO A 22 -0.83 -0.48 -10.90
CA PRO A 22 0.52 -0.21 -10.39
C PRO A 22 0.60 0.89 -9.33
N ILE A 23 -0.50 1.58 -9.06
CA ILE A 23 -0.67 2.56 -7.98
C ILE A 23 -1.85 2.12 -7.13
N ALA A 24 -1.76 2.27 -5.81
CA ALA A 24 -2.86 2.06 -4.87
C ALA A 24 -3.30 3.39 -4.23
N TRP A 25 -4.57 3.49 -3.83
CA TRP A 25 -5.04 4.60 -3.00
C TRP A 25 -5.20 4.15 -1.56
N GLY A 26 -4.59 4.89 -0.62
CA GLY A 26 -4.56 4.58 0.80
C GLY A 26 -5.41 5.53 1.63
N MET A 27 -6.08 4.96 2.62
CA MET A 27 -7.11 5.63 3.43
C MET A 27 -6.64 5.98 4.85
N TRP A 28 -5.33 6.02 5.12
CA TRP A 28 -4.78 6.34 6.43
C TRP A 28 -5.39 7.62 7.06
N ARG A 29 -5.64 8.64 6.23
CA ARG A 29 -6.15 9.94 6.67
C ARG A 29 -7.61 10.16 6.29
N LEU A 30 -8.34 9.10 5.92
CA LEU A 30 -9.73 9.24 5.48
C LEU A 30 -10.59 9.74 6.63
N ALA A 31 -11.18 10.91 6.44
CA ALA A 31 -12.04 11.58 7.40
C ALA A 31 -12.99 12.54 6.69
N GLY A 32 -14.05 12.98 7.38
CA GLY A 32 -15.01 13.95 6.87
C GLY A 32 -16.34 13.33 6.45
N GLU A 33 -16.90 13.82 5.36
CA GLU A 33 -18.24 13.47 4.88
C GLU A 33 -18.20 12.41 3.77
N VAL A 34 -19.33 11.73 3.54
CA VAL A 34 -19.45 10.64 2.55
C VAL A 34 -19.26 11.12 1.12
N ALA A 35 -19.89 12.24 0.72
CA ALA A 35 -19.86 12.72 -0.65
C ALA A 35 -18.44 13.05 -1.17
N PRO A 36 -17.54 13.72 -0.41
CA PRO A 36 -16.13 13.86 -0.81
C PRO A 36 -15.41 12.53 -0.95
N VAL A 37 -15.70 11.53 -0.12
CA VAL A 37 -15.07 10.20 -0.22
C VAL A 37 -15.54 9.48 -1.47
N HIS A 38 -16.82 9.54 -1.79
CA HIS A 38 -17.35 8.99 -3.03
C HIS A 38 -16.65 9.62 -4.26
N ALA A 39 -16.48 10.95 -4.28
CA ALA A 39 -15.76 11.64 -5.35
C ALA A 39 -14.27 11.21 -5.45
N MET A 40 -13.61 10.92 -4.33
CA MET A 40 -12.24 10.39 -4.32
C MET A 40 -12.18 8.96 -4.89
N ILE A 41 -13.16 8.12 -4.58
CA ILE A 41 -13.30 6.77 -5.15
C ILE A 41 -13.45 6.85 -6.67
N GLU A 42 -14.37 7.69 -7.15
CA GLU A 42 -14.59 7.88 -8.60
C GLU A 42 -13.35 8.42 -9.30
N ALA A 43 -12.64 9.38 -8.68
CA ALA A 43 -11.38 9.90 -9.21
C ALA A 43 -10.29 8.83 -9.32
N ALA A 44 -10.15 7.96 -8.31
CA ALA A 44 -9.22 6.84 -8.33
C ALA A 44 -9.56 5.86 -9.47
N LEU A 45 -10.80 5.40 -9.55
CA LEU A 45 -11.24 4.46 -10.57
C LEU A 45 -11.11 5.05 -11.99
N SER A 46 -11.47 6.32 -12.18
CA SER A 46 -11.35 7.02 -13.46
C SER A 46 -9.90 7.19 -13.90
N ALA A 47 -8.96 7.28 -12.94
CA ALA A 47 -7.52 7.29 -13.19
C ALA A 47 -6.91 5.89 -13.38
N GLY A 48 -7.74 4.83 -13.40
CA GLY A 48 -7.29 3.45 -13.55
C GLY A 48 -6.73 2.83 -12.26
N ILE A 49 -6.93 3.48 -11.10
CA ILE A 49 -6.52 2.97 -9.80
C ILE A 49 -7.64 2.12 -9.23
N ASN A 50 -7.47 0.80 -9.26
CA ASN A 50 -8.44 -0.15 -8.73
C ASN A 50 -8.06 -0.74 -7.36
N PHE A 51 -6.89 -0.41 -6.83
CA PHE A 51 -6.35 -0.98 -5.60
C PHE A 51 -6.50 -0.02 -4.43
N PHE A 52 -7.32 -0.41 -3.45
CA PHE A 52 -7.77 0.40 -2.32
C PHE A 52 -7.22 -0.20 -1.02
N ASP A 53 -6.41 0.55 -0.26
CA ASP A 53 -5.72 0.09 0.94
C ASP A 53 -6.21 0.81 2.18
N THR A 54 -6.83 0.08 3.12
CA THR A 54 -7.27 0.57 4.43
C THR A 54 -6.70 -0.29 5.57
N ALA A 55 -7.13 -0.06 6.80
CA ALA A 55 -6.84 -0.87 7.99
C ALA A 55 -7.84 -0.60 9.10
N ASP A 56 -8.01 -1.57 10.01
CA ASP A 56 -8.89 -1.48 11.17
C ASP A 56 -8.56 -0.31 12.12
N ILE A 57 -7.25 0.00 12.27
CA ILE A 57 -6.79 1.09 13.14
C ILE A 57 -6.95 2.48 12.54
N TYR A 58 -7.19 2.60 11.22
CA TYR A 58 -7.24 3.91 10.57
C TYR A 58 -8.42 4.73 11.08
N GLY A 59 -8.13 5.97 11.44
CA GLY A 59 -9.04 6.88 12.11
C GLY A 59 -8.82 7.03 13.61
N CYS A 60 -7.91 6.25 14.24
CA CYS A 60 -7.63 6.39 15.68
C CYS A 60 -7.10 7.78 16.07
N ASP A 61 -6.56 8.54 15.12
CA ASP A 61 -6.00 9.88 15.31
C ASP A 61 -7.05 10.99 15.11
N VAL A 62 -8.29 10.65 14.79
CA VAL A 62 -9.39 11.60 14.61
C VAL A 62 -10.50 11.35 15.63
N PRO A 63 -11.39 12.34 15.90
CA PRO A 63 -12.45 12.19 16.90
C PRO A 63 -13.40 11.00 16.67
N ALA A 64 -13.57 10.56 15.41
CA ALA A 64 -14.41 9.41 15.06
C ALA A 64 -13.82 8.07 15.53
N GLY A 65 -12.49 8.01 15.77
CA GLY A 65 -11.85 6.89 16.44
C GLY A 65 -11.51 5.70 15.55
N PHE A 66 -11.13 4.61 16.21
CA PHE A 66 -10.71 3.35 15.60
C PHE A 66 -11.76 2.80 14.63
N GLY A 67 -11.32 2.45 13.40
CA GLY A 67 -12.18 1.88 12.36
C GLY A 67 -12.97 2.89 11.54
N SER A 68 -12.93 4.18 11.90
CA SER A 68 -13.75 5.20 11.23
C SER A 68 -13.41 5.38 9.75
N ALA A 69 -12.18 5.11 9.33
CA ALA A 69 -11.81 5.15 7.91
C ALA A 69 -12.53 4.04 7.11
N GLU A 70 -12.58 2.81 7.64
CA GLU A 70 -13.32 1.71 7.03
C GLU A 70 -14.83 1.97 7.01
N GLU A 71 -15.39 2.52 8.10
CA GLU A 71 -16.82 2.86 8.18
C GLU A 71 -17.18 3.94 7.16
N LEU A 72 -16.38 5.00 7.05
CA LEU A 72 -16.62 6.08 6.11
C LEU A 72 -16.50 5.59 4.65
N PHE A 73 -15.51 4.73 4.38
CA PHE A 73 -15.38 4.06 3.08
C PHE A 73 -16.58 3.18 2.77
N GLY A 74 -17.05 2.37 3.73
CA GLY A 74 -18.23 1.52 3.57
C GLY A 74 -19.51 2.32 3.30
N ARG A 75 -19.70 3.44 4.00
CA ARG A 75 -20.81 4.36 3.74
C ARG A 75 -20.77 4.94 2.34
N ALA A 76 -19.58 5.31 1.85
CA ALA A 76 -19.43 5.79 0.48
C ALA A 76 -19.70 4.70 -0.57
N LEU A 77 -19.28 3.45 -0.31
CA LEU A 77 -19.61 2.31 -1.17
C LEU A 77 -21.11 1.98 -1.18
N ALA A 78 -21.80 2.23 -0.07
CA ALA A 78 -23.25 1.96 0.02
C ALA A 78 -24.10 2.88 -0.88
N GLU A 79 -23.57 4.06 -1.27
CA GLU A 79 -24.23 4.97 -2.21
C GLU A 79 -24.25 4.40 -3.65
N ASP A 80 -23.21 3.67 -4.04
CA ASP A 80 -23.16 2.91 -5.29
C ASP A 80 -22.45 1.56 -5.11
N ARG A 81 -23.22 0.52 -4.85
CA ARG A 81 -22.71 -0.84 -4.66
C ARG A 81 -22.03 -1.43 -5.92
N SER A 82 -22.28 -0.88 -7.11
CA SER A 82 -21.63 -1.35 -8.34
C SER A 82 -20.12 -1.07 -8.36
N LEU A 83 -19.66 -0.12 -7.55
CA LEU A 83 -18.24 0.22 -7.41
C LEU A 83 -17.42 -0.93 -6.84
N ARG A 84 -18.01 -1.77 -5.95
CA ARG A 84 -17.28 -2.93 -5.36
C ARG A 84 -16.68 -3.85 -6.41
N ALA A 85 -17.39 -4.10 -7.49
CA ALA A 85 -16.92 -4.98 -8.57
C ALA A 85 -15.73 -4.41 -9.37
N LYS A 86 -15.47 -3.10 -9.25
CA LYS A 86 -14.37 -2.41 -9.92
C LYS A 86 -13.12 -2.29 -9.06
N MET A 87 -13.17 -2.78 -7.80
CA MET A 87 -12.14 -2.55 -6.80
C MET A 87 -11.49 -3.83 -6.34
N VAL A 88 -10.21 -3.73 -6.01
CA VAL A 88 -9.48 -4.65 -5.15
C VAL A 88 -9.33 -3.97 -3.78
N ILE A 89 -9.96 -4.53 -2.76
CA ILE A 89 -9.97 -3.97 -1.41
C ILE A 89 -8.99 -4.73 -0.53
N ALA A 90 -8.03 -4.00 0.04
CA ALA A 90 -7.12 -4.48 1.06
C ALA A 90 -7.43 -3.85 2.41
N THR A 91 -7.47 -4.66 3.46
CA THR A 91 -7.47 -4.16 4.85
C THR A 91 -6.43 -4.89 5.69
N LYS A 92 -6.19 -4.39 6.90
CA LYS A 92 -5.13 -4.87 7.81
C LYS A 92 -5.64 -4.88 9.24
N ALA A 93 -5.11 -5.82 10.06
CA ALA A 93 -5.25 -5.80 11.50
C ALA A 93 -3.97 -6.24 12.21
N GLY A 94 -3.94 -6.11 13.53
CA GLY A 94 -2.81 -6.50 14.36
C GLY A 94 -2.19 -5.36 15.16
N ILE A 95 -2.59 -4.10 14.91
CA ILE A 95 -2.25 -2.96 15.75
C ILE A 95 -3.47 -2.60 16.60
N ARG A 96 -3.28 -2.49 17.90
CA ARG A 96 -4.38 -2.16 18.83
C ARG A 96 -3.98 -1.06 19.80
N PRO A 97 -4.79 0.02 19.95
CA PRO A 97 -4.56 1.03 20.98
C PRO A 97 -4.46 0.40 22.39
N GLY A 98 -3.47 0.81 23.17
CA GLY A 98 -3.22 0.31 24.52
C GLY A 98 -2.40 -0.98 24.61
N ILE A 99 -2.40 -1.82 23.57
CA ILE A 99 -1.47 -2.95 23.38
C ILE A 99 -0.87 -2.77 21.98
N PRO A 100 0.45 -2.60 21.81
CA PRO A 100 1.02 -2.25 20.50
C PRO A 100 0.60 -3.22 19.41
N TYR A 101 0.71 -4.53 19.67
CA TYR A 101 0.42 -5.57 18.68
C TYR A 101 -0.37 -6.71 19.29
N ASN A 102 -1.31 -7.27 18.51
CA ASN A 102 -2.05 -8.48 18.85
C ASN A 102 -2.43 -9.22 17.57
N SER A 103 -1.82 -10.39 17.35
CA SER A 103 -2.16 -11.29 16.24
C SER A 103 -2.69 -12.63 16.72
N SER A 104 -3.25 -12.69 17.96
CA SER A 104 -3.91 -13.88 18.44
C SER A 104 -5.10 -14.28 17.55
N ALA A 105 -5.39 -15.57 17.50
CA ALA A 105 -6.45 -16.11 16.65
C ALA A 105 -7.82 -15.42 16.88
N THR A 106 -8.19 -15.21 18.14
CA THR A 106 -9.43 -14.54 18.50
C THR A 106 -9.45 -13.09 18.01
N TYR A 107 -8.37 -12.34 18.29
CA TYR A 107 -8.32 -10.93 17.88
C TYR A 107 -8.38 -10.76 16.36
N LEU A 108 -7.60 -11.54 15.58
CA LEU A 108 -7.61 -11.42 14.13
C LEU A 108 -8.97 -11.79 13.52
N ALA A 109 -9.67 -12.80 14.08
CA ALA A 109 -11.00 -13.19 13.63
C ALA A 109 -12.03 -12.07 13.88
N ASP A 110 -12.07 -11.54 15.10
CA ASP A 110 -12.98 -10.46 15.49
C ASP A 110 -12.70 -9.17 14.70
N ALA A 111 -11.40 -8.84 14.48
CA ALA A 111 -10.98 -7.68 13.73
C ALA A 111 -11.40 -7.75 12.26
N LEU A 112 -11.26 -8.93 11.62
CA LEU A 112 -11.72 -9.13 10.24
C LEU A 112 -13.24 -8.98 10.14
N ASP A 113 -14.01 -9.61 11.02
CA ASP A 113 -15.47 -9.54 11.01
C ASP A 113 -15.97 -8.11 11.22
N ALA A 114 -15.31 -7.37 12.11
CA ALA A 114 -15.59 -5.96 12.30
C ALA A 114 -15.23 -5.11 11.06
N SER A 115 -14.11 -5.38 10.40
CA SER A 115 -13.71 -4.70 9.15
C SER A 115 -14.70 -4.97 8.02
N LEU A 116 -15.10 -6.24 7.81
CA LEU A 116 -16.11 -6.61 6.82
C LEU A 116 -17.44 -5.88 7.06
N THR A 117 -17.85 -5.78 8.33
CA THR A 117 -19.06 -5.06 8.73
C THR A 117 -18.96 -3.56 8.45
N ARG A 118 -17.84 -2.91 8.83
CA ARG A 118 -17.62 -1.47 8.60
C ARG A 118 -17.57 -1.12 7.12
N ILE A 119 -16.87 -1.94 6.31
CA ILE A 119 -16.77 -1.73 4.85
C ILE A 119 -18.08 -2.10 4.15
N GLY A 120 -18.90 -2.96 4.74
CA GLY A 120 -20.18 -3.41 4.17
C GLY A 120 -20.00 -4.44 3.05
N VAL A 121 -18.99 -5.34 3.18
CA VAL A 121 -18.68 -6.40 2.21
C VAL A 121 -18.59 -7.76 2.92
N GLU A 122 -18.86 -8.83 2.18
CA GLU A 122 -18.72 -10.21 2.70
C GLU A 122 -17.27 -10.72 2.63
N GLN A 123 -16.47 -10.15 1.72
CA GLN A 123 -15.10 -10.58 1.45
C GLN A 123 -14.22 -9.40 1.06
N VAL A 124 -12.99 -9.37 1.58
CA VAL A 124 -11.92 -8.49 1.07
C VAL A 124 -10.95 -9.29 0.19
N ASP A 125 -10.30 -8.61 -0.75
CA ASP A 125 -9.41 -9.23 -1.72
C ASP A 125 -8.03 -9.52 -1.12
N LEU A 126 -7.55 -8.66 -0.23
CA LEU A 126 -6.27 -8.82 0.48
C LEU A 126 -6.46 -8.50 1.96
N TYR A 127 -6.06 -9.44 2.82
CA TYR A 127 -5.96 -9.20 4.25
C TYR A 127 -4.51 -9.25 4.70
N GLN A 128 -4.05 -8.22 5.42
CA GLN A 128 -2.65 -8.09 5.80
C GLN A 128 -2.48 -8.10 7.31
N ILE A 129 -1.45 -8.80 7.80
CA ILE A 129 -0.99 -8.59 9.18
C ILE A 129 -0.21 -7.28 9.20
N HIS A 130 -0.73 -6.29 9.96
CA HIS A 130 -0.26 -4.90 9.92
C HIS A 130 1.15 -4.74 10.51
N ARG A 131 1.44 -5.47 11.60
CA ARG A 131 2.74 -5.55 12.27
C ARG A 131 2.93 -6.94 12.87
N ARG A 132 4.17 -7.39 12.95
CA ARG A 132 4.53 -8.63 13.64
C ARG A 132 4.20 -8.51 15.13
N ASP A 133 3.39 -9.43 15.65
CA ASP A 133 3.19 -9.60 17.08
C ASP A 133 4.24 -10.58 17.62
N PHE A 134 5.08 -10.12 18.55
CA PHE A 134 6.19 -10.91 19.08
C PHE A 134 5.73 -12.01 20.06
N LEU A 135 4.49 -11.94 20.53
CA LEU A 135 3.93 -12.88 21.50
C LEU A 135 3.04 -13.96 20.85
N THR A 136 2.74 -13.83 19.54
CA THR A 136 1.95 -14.82 18.82
C THR A 136 2.85 -15.67 17.91
N HIS A 137 2.75 -17.00 18.05
CA HIS A 137 3.52 -17.93 17.23
C HIS A 137 3.04 -17.88 15.75
N PRO A 138 3.95 -17.88 14.75
CA PRO A 138 3.56 -17.81 13.32
C PRO A 138 2.58 -18.90 12.88
N HIS A 139 2.65 -20.08 13.47
CA HIS A 139 1.70 -21.17 13.21
C HIS A 139 0.26 -20.80 13.57
N GLU A 140 0.02 -20.16 14.72
CA GLU A 140 -1.31 -19.70 15.12
C GLU A 140 -1.86 -18.66 14.14
N VAL A 141 -1.02 -17.72 13.70
CA VAL A 141 -1.38 -16.73 12.69
C VAL A 141 -1.73 -17.42 11.36
N ALA A 142 -0.91 -18.38 10.92
CA ALA A 142 -1.12 -19.12 9.68
C ALA A 142 -2.42 -19.93 9.69
N GLU A 143 -2.71 -20.67 10.77
CA GLU A 143 -3.96 -21.39 10.93
C GLU A 143 -5.18 -20.46 10.89
N THR A 144 -5.06 -19.30 11.52
CA THR A 144 -6.14 -18.29 11.55
C THR A 144 -6.40 -17.73 10.17
N LEU A 145 -5.36 -17.34 9.43
CA LEU A 145 -5.48 -16.85 8.06
C LEU A 145 -6.03 -17.93 7.11
N THR A 146 -5.63 -19.19 7.29
CA THR A 146 -6.17 -20.31 6.51
C THR A 146 -7.67 -20.47 6.75
N ARG A 147 -8.13 -20.46 8.00
CA ARG A 147 -9.58 -20.50 8.31
C ARG A 147 -10.35 -19.32 7.68
N MET A 148 -9.77 -18.12 7.60
CA MET A 148 -10.40 -16.96 6.96
C MET A 148 -10.54 -17.13 5.44
N ILE A 149 -9.57 -17.76 4.78
CA ILE A 149 -9.65 -18.13 3.35
C ILE A 149 -10.72 -19.21 3.15
N ASP A 150 -10.69 -20.28 3.95
CA ASP A 150 -11.64 -21.39 3.84
C ASP A 150 -13.09 -20.94 4.09
N ALA A 151 -13.27 -19.93 4.96
CA ALA A 151 -14.57 -19.30 5.19
C ALA A 151 -14.97 -18.30 4.09
N GLY A 152 -14.12 -18.07 3.08
CA GLY A 152 -14.40 -17.13 1.99
C GLY A 152 -14.40 -15.66 2.40
N LYS A 153 -13.87 -15.29 3.59
CA LYS A 153 -13.83 -13.91 4.09
C LYS A 153 -12.70 -13.08 3.50
N ILE A 154 -11.60 -13.74 3.09
CA ILE A 154 -10.46 -13.11 2.41
C ILE A 154 -10.07 -13.94 1.19
N ARG A 155 -9.55 -13.29 0.13
CA ARG A 155 -9.08 -13.97 -1.08
C ARG A 155 -7.58 -14.25 -1.05
N SER A 156 -6.81 -13.40 -0.39
CA SER A 156 -5.36 -13.50 -0.35
C SER A 156 -4.78 -12.92 0.94
N ILE A 157 -3.54 -13.32 1.24
CA ILE A 157 -2.81 -12.97 2.46
C ILE A 157 -1.64 -12.05 2.11
N GLY A 158 -1.45 -11.00 2.90
CA GLY A 158 -0.27 -10.15 2.87
C GLY A 158 0.28 -9.87 4.26
N VAL A 159 1.43 -9.22 4.29
CA VAL A 159 2.04 -8.72 5.52
C VAL A 159 2.49 -7.27 5.35
N SER A 160 2.61 -6.54 6.45
CA SER A 160 3.14 -5.19 6.44
C SER A 160 4.24 -5.07 7.51
N ASN A 161 5.34 -4.40 7.14
CA ASN A 161 6.49 -4.17 8.02
C ASN A 161 7.12 -5.45 8.62
N TYR A 162 7.06 -6.53 7.88
CA TYR A 162 7.75 -7.78 8.21
C TYR A 162 9.16 -7.75 7.63
N SER A 163 10.14 -8.22 8.40
CA SER A 163 11.44 -8.57 7.87
C SER A 163 11.36 -9.83 6.99
N VAL A 164 12.39 -10.09 6.19
CA VAL A 164 12.50 -11.30 5.36
C VAL A 164 12.33 -12.57 6.21
N HIS A 165 12.95 -12.61 7.39
CA HIS A 165 12.90 -13.78 8.28
C HIS A 165 11.51 -13.98 8.89
N GLU A 166 10.81 -12.91 9.28
CA GLU A 166 9.45 -12.99 9.79
C GLU A 166 8.46 -13.42 8.71
N PHE A 167 8.65 -12.93 7.48
CA PHE A 167 7.88 -13.37 6.32
C PHE A 167 8.07 -14.88 6.07
N ASP A 168 9.31 -15.35 6.01
CA ASP A 168 9.61 -16.77 5.76
C ASP A 168 9.11 -17.65 6.91
N ALA A 169 9.18 -17.18 8.15
CA ALA A 169 8.65 -17.90 9.31
C ALA A 169 7.13 -18.09 9.24
N LEU A 170 6.38 -17.07 8.81
CA LEU A 170 4.93 -17.19 8.60
C LEU A 170 4.61 -18.07 7.38
N GLN A 171 5.32 -17.85 6.27
CA GLN A 171 5.12 -18.62 5.03
C GLN A 171 5.36 -20.11 5.22
N ALA A 172 6.24 -20.50 6.13
CA ALA A 172 6.55 -21.92 6.40
C ALA A 172 5.34 -22.73 6.95
N PHE A 173 4.36 -22.05 7.53
CA PHE A 173 3.13 -22.68 8.06
C PHE A 173 1.90 -22.48 7.18
N LEU A 174 2.01 -21.68 6.10
CA LEU A 174 0.91 -21.42 5.18
C LEU A 174 0.96 -22.37 3.98
N GLY A 175 -0.16 -22.99 3.65
CA GLY A 175 -0.32 -23.79 2.44
C GLY A 175 -0.42 -22.98 1.15
N GLN A 176 -0.75 -21.70 1.26
CA GLN A 176 -0.87 -20.76 0.15
C GLN A 176 0.16 -19.63 0.25
N PRO A 177 0.51 -18.95 -0.87
CA PRO A 177 1.51 -17.91 -0.83
C PRO A 177 1.03 -16.66 -0.10
N ILE A 178 1.94 -16.01 0.62
CA ILE A 178 1.81 -14.60 0.98
C ILE A 178 2.07 -13.80 -0.31
N VAL A 179 1.08 -13.03 -0.76
CA VAL A 179 1.11 -12.38 -2.08
C VAL A 179 1.63 -10.95 -2.05
N SER A 180 1.66 -10.30 -0.87
CA SER A 180 2.15 -8.93 -0.74
C SER A 180 2.97 -8.70 0.52
N THR A 181 3.91 -7.77 0.43
CA THR A 181 4.60 -7.16 1.57
C THR A 181 4.48 -5.65 1.46
N GLN A 182 4.24 -4.97 2.60
CA GLN A 182 4.01 -3.52 2.62
C GLN A 182 5.02 -2.83 3.56
N PRO A 183 6.25 -2.53 3.08
CA PRO A 183 7.25 -1.74 3.81
C PRO A 183 7.03 -0.23 3.67
N GLU A 184 7.64 0.56 4.57
CA GLU A 184 7.88 1.98 4.31
C GLU A 184 8.96 2.11 3.23
N PHE A 185 8.62 2.78 2.11
CA PHE A 185 9.60 3.00 1.05
C PHE A 185 9.38 4.34 0.34
N SER A 186 10.45 5.12 0.26
CA SER A 186 10.51 6.39 -0.45
C SER A 186 11.97 6.76 -0.66
N PRO A 187 12.31 7.80 -1.44
CA PRO A 187 13.67 8.35 -1.49
C PRO A 187 14.27 8.72 -0.13
N LEU A 188 13.42 8.95 0.90
CA LEU A 188 13.84 9.27 2.27
C LEU A 188 13.82 8.08 3.23
N ARG A 189 13.37 6.93 2.76
CA ARG A 189 13.32 5.68 3.53
C ARG A 189 13.67 4.52 2.62
N THR A 190 14.96 4.26 2.52
CA THR A 190 15.56 3.38 1.53
C THR A 190 15.97 2.01 2.08
N ALA A 191 15.71 1.74 3.38
CA ALA A 191 16.06 0.48 4.03
C ALA A 191 15.69 -0.77 3.22
N PRO A 192 14.51 -0.87 2.56
CA PRO A 192 14.15 -2.05 1.75
C PRO A 192 15.09 -2.36 0.58
N LEU A 193 15.90 -1.39 0.12
CA LEU A 193 16.95 -1.62 -0.89
C LEU A 193 18.15 -2.39 -0.33
N PHE A 194 18.38 -2.34 0.99
CA PHE A 194 19.60 -2.82 1.63
C PHE A 194 19.39 -3.99 2.59
N ASP A 195 18.16 -4.18 3.10
CA ASP A 195 17.83 -5.22 4.08
C ASP A 195 17.35 -6.54 3.46
N GLY A 196 17.36 -6.63 2.14
CA GLY A 196 16.93 -7.81 1.39
C GLY A 196 15.44 -7.88 1.09
N THR A 197 14.63 -6.94 1.56
CA THR A 197 13.16 -6.95 1.37
C THR A 197 12.78 -6.99 -0.11
N LEU A 198 13.39 -6.11 -0.94
CA LEU A 198 13.04 -6.05 -2.37
C LEU A 198 13.57 -7.26 -3.15
N ASP A 199 14.78 -7.74 -2.85
CA ASP A 199 15.35 -8.94 -3.49
C ASP A 199 14.55 -10.18 -3.14
N HIS A 200 14.13 -10.31 -1.86
CA HIS A 200 13.28 -11.40 -1.43
C HIS A 200 11.91 -11.37 -2.13
N ALA A 201 11.31 -10.19 -2.25
CA ALA A 201 10.04 -10.03 -2.94
C ALA A 201 10.14 -10.42 -4.43
N MET A 202 11.18 -9.96 -5.14
CA MET A 202 11.43 -10.35 -6.53
C MET A 202 11.64 -11.85 -6.68
N ARG A 203 12.45 -12.47 -5.81
CA ARG A 203 12.72 -13.92 -5.83
C ARG A 203 11.48 -14.76 -5.60
N ARG A 204 10.56 -14.29 -4.74
CA ARG A 204 9.35 -15.00 -4.35
C ARG A 204 8.13 -14.65 -5.19
N ASP A 205 8.22 -13.67 -6.07
CA ASP A 205 7.10 -13.09 -6.81
C ASP A 205 6.01 -12.58 -5.85
N VAL A 206 6.43 -11.68 -4.94
CA VAL A 206 5.58 -11.02 -3.95
C VAL A 206 5.43 -9.55 -4.35
N ALA A 207 4.20 -9.03 -4.37
CA ALA A 207 3.95 -7.63 -4.65
C ALA A 207 4.45 -6.75 -3.50
N VAL A 208 5.22 -5.71 -3.82
CA VAL A 208 5.68 -4.74 -2.83
C VAL A 208 4.79 -3.51 -2.88
N MET A 209 4.18 -3.15 -1.75
CA MET A 209 3.34 -1.97 -1.59
C MET A 209 4.07 -0.95 -0.73
N ALA A 210 4.40 0.23 -1.26
CA ALA A 210 5.15 1.24 -0.53
C ALA A 210 4.21 2.17 0.23
N TRP A 211 4.17 2.08 1.57
CA TRP A 211 3.49 3.10 2.36
C TRP A 211 4.40 4.31 2.60
N SER A 212 3.78 5.48 2.83
CA SER A 212 4.47 6.78 2.98
C SER A 212 5.41 7.13 1.80
N PRO A 213 4.98 6.95 0.54
CA PRO A 213 5.84 7.14 -0.64
C PRO A 213 6.44 8.55 -0.73
N LEU A 214 5.77 9.54 -0.16
CA LEU A 214 6.23 10.93 -0.12
C LEU A 214 6.99 11.31 1.16
N GLY A 215 7.40 10.31 1.98
CA GLY A 215 8.13 10.55 3.23
C GLY A 215 7.34 11.43 4.22
N GLY A 216 6.06 11.17 4.40
CA GLY A 216 5.16 12.00 5.22
C GLY A 216 4.80 13.35 4.58
N GLY A 217 4.93 13.49 3.27
CA GLY A 217 4.66 14.71 2.52
C GLY A 217 5.88 15.62 2.30
N ARG A 218 7.04 15.31 2.90
CA ARG A 218 8.25 16.11 2.79
C ARG A 218 8.75 16.27 1.34
N LEU A 219 8.60 15.24 0.51
CA LEU A 219 9.00 15.26 -0.89
C LEU A 219 8.09 16.14 -1.77
N ALA A 220 6.85 16.36 -1.37
CA ALA A 220 5.93 17.26 -2.04
C ALA A 220 6.16 18.74 -1.68
N GLN A 221 6.86 19.04 -0.56
CA GLN A 221 7.06 20.40 -0.05
C GLN A 221 8.32 21.10 -0.59
N GLY A 222 9.17 20.40 -1.34
CA GLY A 222 10.33 20.98 -2.03
C GLY A 222 11.56 21.33 -1.19
N ASN A 223 11.53 21.15 0.14
CA ASN A 223 12.60 21.59 1.04
C ASN A 223 13.78 20.61 1.17
N HIS A 224 13.66 19.39 0.64
CA HIS A 224 14.70 18.36 0.70
C HIS A 224 15.48 18.30 -0.62
N PRO A 225 16.81 18.00 -0.63
CA PRO A 225 17.58 17.87 -1.88
C PRO A 225 16.93 16.91 -2.90
N ALA A 226 16.48 15.73 -2.45
CA ALA A 226 15.77 14.81 -3.32
C ALA A 226 14.47 15.40 -3.88
N ALA A 227 13.73 16.19 -3.11
CA ALA A 227 12.51 16.84 -3.58
C ALA A 227 12.77 17.87 -4.69
N LYS A 228 13.90 18.58 -4.63
CA LYS A 228 14.32 19.51 -5.71
C LYS A 228 14.62 18.74 -7.00
N LEU A 229 15.40 17.66 -6.93
CA LEU A 229 15.69 16.83 -8.09
C LEU A 229 14.43 16.21 -8.69
N LEU A 230 13.50 15.76 -7.85
CA LEU A 230 12.21 15.23 -8.28
C LEU A 230 11.35 16.29 -8.97
N ALA A 231 11.32 17.52 -8.45
CA ALA A 231 10.61 18.64 -9.06
C ALA A 231 11.21 19.02 -10.42
N GLU A 232 12.55 19.14 -10.50
CA GLU A 232 13.27 19.43 -11.74
C GLU A 232 13.06 18.35 -12.79
N HIS A 233 13.08 17.06 -12.36
CA HIS A 233 12.83 15.95 -13.25
C HIS A 233 11.38 15.91 -13.71
N GLY A 234 10.42 16.07 -12.79
CA GLY A 234 8.98 16.07 -13.07
C GLY A 234 8.56 17.18 -14.03
N ALA A 235 9.16 18.38 -13.90
CA ALA A 235 8.89 19.52 -14.77
C ALA A 235 9.10 19.19 -16.27
N ARG A 236 9.98 18.25 -16.62
CA ARG A 236 10.21 17.82 -18.01
C ARG A 236 9.04 17.03 -18.57
N TYR A 237 8.15 16.53 -17.73
CA TYR A 237 6.98 15.71 -18.06
C TYR A 237 5.67 16.40 -17.68
N ASP A 238 5.73 17.67 -17.29
CA ASP A 238 4.57 18.47 -16.82
C ASP A 238 3.87 17.82 -15.60
N VAL A 239 4.67 17.33 -14.66
CA VAL A 239 4.19 16.75 -13.39
C VAL A 239 4.91 17.35 -12.18
N ASP A 240 4.26 17.31 -11.03
CA ASP A 240 4.85 17.80 -9.77
C ASP A 240 5.83 16.78 -9.13
N ALA A 241 6.54 17.24 -8.08
CA ALA A 241 7.49 16.41 -7.35
C ALA A 241 6.85 15.19 -6.71
N ALA A 242 5.59 15.27 -6.28
CA ALA A 242 4.88 14.14 -5.69
C ALA A 242 4.65 13.04 -6.74
N THR A 243 4.15 13.41 -7.91
CA THR A 243 3.94 12.51 -9.05
C THR A 243 5.26 11.90 -9.55
N ALA A 244 6.32 12.73 -9.69
CA ALA A 244 7.66 12.24 -10.02
C ALA A 244 8.21 11.25 -8.98
N THR A 245 7.89 11.44 -7.69
CA THR A 245 8.28 10.50 -6.62
C THR A 245 7.61 9.14 -6.80
N LEU A 246 6.31 9.11 -7.14
CA LEU A 246 5.61 7.84 -7.41
C LEU A 246 6.27 7.11 -8.58
N ALA A 247 6.59 7.85 -9.64
CA ALA A 247 7.29 7.29 -10.80
C ALA A 247 8.68 6.74 -10.45
N TRP A 248 9.44 7.42 -9.58
CA TRP A 248 10.74 6.97 -9.10
C TRP A 248 10.62 5.63 -8.36
N ILE A 249 9.62 5.48 -7.49
CA ILE A 249 9.33 4.23 -6.76
C ILE A 249 9.00 3.10 -7.73
N MET A 250 8.11 3.36 -8.70
CA MET A 250 7.66 2.36 -9.67
C MET A 250 8.74 1.94 -10.65
N ALA A 251 9.77 2.77 -10.87
CA ALA A 251 10.89 2.47 -11.78
C ALA A 251 11.81 1.34 -11.27
N HIS A 252 11.71 0.95 -9.98
CA HIS A 252 12.47 -0.15 -9.42
C HIS A 252 11.99 -1.50 -9.99
N PRO A 253 12.90 -2.45 -10.32
CA PRO A 253 12.55 -3.74 -10.95
C PRO A 253 11.64 -4.63 -10.08
N ALA A 254 11.57 -4.42 -8.77
CA ALA A 254 10.57 -5.06 -7.89
C ALA A 254 9.13 -4.61 -8.19
N ARG A 255 8.90 -3.71 -9.17
CA ARG A 255 7.59 -3.23 -9.59
C ARG A 255 6.76 -2.75 -8.39
N ILE A 256 7.35 -1.88 -7.58
CA ILE A 256 6.76 -1.41 -6.32
C ILE A 256 5.48 -0.63 -6.61
N ILE A 257 4.45 -0.85 -5.81
CA ILE A 257 3.14 -0.18 -5.86
C ILE A 257 3.13 0.93 -4.80
N PRO A 258 3.31 2.21 -5.15
CA PRO A 258 3.16 3.29 -4.19
C PRO A 258 1.70 3.44 -3.76
N ILE A 259 1.49 3.68 -2.46
CA ILE A 259 0.17 3.93 -1.87
C ILE A 259 -0.02 5.43 -1.75
N VAL A 260 -0.89 6.00 -2.58
CA VAL A 260 -1.23 7.42 -2.60
C VAL A 260 -2.15 7.74 -1.42
N GLY A 261 -1.66 8.51 -0.43
CA GLY A 261 -2.42 8.87 0.78
C GLY A 261 -3.13 10.23 0.68
N SER A 262 -3.41 10.74 -0.52
CA SER A 262 -4.10 12.02 -0.71
C SER A 262 -5.59 11.91 -0.38
N GLN A 263 -6.13 12.97 0.26
CA GLN A 263 -7.56 13.16 0.50
C GLN A 263 -8.15 14.23 -0.46
N ASN A 264 -7.54 14.41 -1.62
CA ASN A 264 -7.98 15.33 -2.66
C ASN A 264 -8.14 14.59 -3.98
N ALA A 265 -9.37 14.56 -4.51
CA ALA A 265 -9.74 13.82 -5.72
C ALA A 265 -8.85 14.19 -6.93
N ALA A 266 -8.54 15.48 -7.12
CA ALA A 266 -7.69 15.94 -8.22
C ALA A 266 -6.25 15.41 -8.09
N ARG A 267 -5.69 15.36 -6.85
CA ARG A 267 -4.35 14.80 -6.61
C ARG A 267 -4.32 13.29 -6.77
N ILE A 268 -5.41 12.60 -6.40
CA ILE A 268 -5.55 11.15 -6.63
C ILE A 268 -5.53 10.88 -8.13
N ALA A 269 -6.33 11.59 -8.91
CA ALA A 269 -6.34 11.48 -10.37
C ALA A 269 -4.97 11.80 -10.98
N ALA A 270 -4.34 12.90 -10.58
CA ALA A 270 -3.04 13.34 -11.09
C ALA A 270 -1.90 12.33 -10.77
N SER A 271 -2.06 11.45 -9.78
CA SER A 271 -1.04 10.42 -9.49
C SER A 271 -0.82 9.46 -10.66
N ALA A 272 -1.81 9.25 -11.52
CA ALA A 272 -1.68 8.45 -12.74
C ALA A 272 -0.74 9.10 -13.78
N ASP A 273 -0.49 10.40 -13.70
CA ASP A 273 0.50 11.06 -14.56
C ASP A 273 1.94 10.60 -14.30
N ALA A 274 2.18 9.86 -13.21
CA ALA A 274 3.45 9.19 -12.96
C ALA A 274 3.89 8.26 -14.11
N TYR A 275 2.95 7.68 -14.85
CA TYR A 275 3.26 6.82 -16.01
C TYR A 275 3.90 7.58 -17.18
N LYS A 276 3.83 8.92 -17.23
CA LYS A 276 4.48 9.75 -18.24
C LYS A 276 5.97 9.91 -18.00
N VAL A 277 6.43 9.69 -16.76
CA VAL A 277 7.79 9.98 -16.33
C VAL A 277 8.72 8.82 -16.66
N GLU A 278 9.77 9.11 -17.42
CA GLU A 278 10.81 8.16 -17.76
C GLU A 278 12.08 8.45 -16.95
N TRP A 279 12.83 7.42 -16.59
CA TRP A 279 14.04 7.53 -15.80
C TRP A 279 15.25 6.96 -16.52
N THR A 280 16.39 7.65 -16.51
CA THR A 280 17.68 7.03 -16.72
C THR A 280 18.24 6.49 -15.40
N ARG A 281 19.19 5.53 -15.46
CA ARG A 281 19.85 5.04 -14.24
C ARG A 281 20.53 6.17 -13.45
N ALA A 282 21.19 7.10 -14.13
CA ALA A 282 21.89 8.20 -13.48
C ALA A 282 20.94 9.11 -12.69
N GLU A 283 19.78 9.45 -13.27
CA GLU A 283 18.77 10.28 -12.61
C GLU A 283 18.15 9.54 -11.41
N TRP A 284 17.82 8.27 -11.58
CA TRP A 284 17.26 7.45 -10.49
C TRP A 284 18.21 7.37 -9.29
N TYR A 285 19.48 7.06 -9.53
CA TYR A 285 20.51 7.02 -8.50
C TYR A 285 20.83 8.40 -7.90
N GLY A 286 20.76 9.47 -8.70
CA GLY A 286 20.91 10.84 -8.20
C GLY A 286 19.86 11.19 -7.15
N VAL A 287 18.59 10.82 -7.37
CA VAL A 287 17.51 10.99 -6.38
C VAL A 287 17.76 10.11 -5.15
N LEU A 288 18.20 8.86 -5.31
CA LEU A 288 18.52 7.96 -4.20
C LEU A 288 19.59 8.57 -3.29
N GLN A 289 20.74 8.97 -3.85
CA GLN A 289 21.85 9.57 -3.10
C GLN A 289 21.41 10.88 -2.40
N ALA A 290 20.66 11.74 -3.09
CA ALA A 290 20.11 12.96 -2.49
C ALA A 290 19.13 12.66 -1.35
N GLY A 291 18.39 11.56 -1.44
CA GLY A 291 17.47 11.09 -0.40
C GLY A 291 18.19 10.55 0.83
N MET A 292 19.27 9.82 0.62
CA MET A 292 20.13 9.27 1.67
C MET A 292 20.99 10.35 2.34
N GLY A 293 21.33 11.41 1.62
CA GLY A 293 22.25 12.45 2.07
C GLY A 293 23.73 12.04 1.96
N GLU A 294 24.02 10.94 1.25
CA GLU A 294 25.37 10.41 1.04
C GLU A 294 25.49 9.75 -0.34
N ASN A 295 26.71 9.66 -0.84
CA ASN A 295 27.01 8.96 -2.08
C ASN A 295 27.03 7.44 -1.84
N LEU A 296 26.58 6.69 -2.84
CA LEU A 296 26.82 5.26 -2.89
C LEU A 296 28.31 4.99 -3.14
N PRO A 297 28.89 3.93 -2.54
CA PRO A 297 30.30 3.59 -2.71
C PRO A 297 30.66 3.21 -4.15
#